data_f358fd25eaaf0aee167e9017fcb8cbf5
#
_entry.id   f358fd25eaaf0aee167e9017fcb8cbf5
#
_cell.length_a   1.000
_cell.length_b   1.000
_cell.length_c   1.000
_cell.angle_alpha   90.00
_cell.angle_beta   90.00
_cell.angle_gamma   90.00
#
_symmetry.space_group_name_H-M   'P 1'
#
loop_
_entity.id
_entity.type
_entity.pdbx_description
1 polymer ?
#
loop_
_entity_poly.entity_id
_entity_poly.type
_entity_poly.pdbx_seq_one_letter_code
_entity_poly.pdbx_strand_id
1 'polypeptide(L)'
;MKKQYILILLASLTLPGFTASKPAYNLFGGNGKKVDYPKMIKELGKADIIFFGELHTDPIAHWLQLEMTEDLYEMKQDALILGAEMFEADNQLILDEYLAGRYPADKFEAEMRLWNNYQTDYKPLVEFAREHHIPFIATNIPRRYASMVHYGGFEALDSLSAEAHGYMAPLPIHYDPEVRCYREMLNMQDMGMPLPEKTEAEKAEAEMPKAMNPHGMGMAKSAMENLPRAQAAKDATMAYFILKNWEEGSTLFHLNGSYHSDHFEGIVWHIRQQNKNVRIMTISTVLQQDVDTLEPENEHLADYIICVPENMTRTNR
;
A
#
# COMPACT_ATOMS: atom_id res chain seq x y z
N MET A 1 10.07 -81.48 28.40
CA MET A 1 10.04 -80.06 28.80
C MET A 1 10.01 -79.20 27.55
N LYS A 2 8.84 -78.66 27.22
CA LYS A 2 8.66 -77.75 26.02
C LYS A 2 8.83 -76.31 26.48
N LYS A 3 9.86 -75.61 25.97
CA LYS A 3 10.09 -74.20 26.24
C LYS A 3 9.15 -73.42 25.33
N GLN A 4 8.19 -72.68 25.92
CA GLN A 4 7.37 -71.71 25.24
C GLN A 4 8.15 -70.38 25.16
N TYR A 5 8.39 -69.88 23.96
CA TYR A 5 8.92 -68.57 23.74
C TYR A 5 7.73 -67.57 23.59
N ILE A 6 7.60 -66.66 24.56
CA ILE A 6 6.64 -65.55 24.45
C ILE A 6 7.27 -64.48 23.60
N LEU A 7 6.70 -64.25 22.41
CA LEU A 7 7.08 -63.16 21.52
C LEU A 7 6.32 -61.89 21.97
N ILE A 8 7.02 -60.96 22.64
CA ILE A 8 6.44 -59.67 22.98
C ILE A 8 6.54 -58.78 21.74
N LEU A 9 5.39 -58.54 21.11
CA LEU A 9 5.26 -57.60 19.99
C LEU A 9 5.20 -56.19 20.58
N LEU A 10 6.30 -55.42 20.51
CA LEU A 10 6.29 -54.00 20.82
C LEU A 10 5.60 -53.27 19.66
N ALA A 11 4.33 -52.93 19.86
CA ALA A 11 3.65 -52.00 18.97
C ALA A 11 4.15 -50.59 19.29
N SER A 12 5.06 -50.07 18.48
CA SER A 12 5.43 -48.64 18.50
C SER A 12 4.24 -47.81 18.06
N LEU A 13 3.48 -47.24 18.99
CA LEU A 13 2.55 -46.16 18.72
C LEU A 13 3.39 -44.94 18.29
N THR A 14 3.53 -44.73 17.00
CA THR A 14 3.92 -43.42 16.47
C THR A 14 2.71 -42.49 16.61
N LEU A 15 2.65 -41.76 17.72
CA LEU A 15 1.77 -40.60 17.80
C LEU A 15 2.18 -39.64 16.66
N PRO A 16 1.25 -39.24 15.79
CA PRO A 16 1.54 -38.16 14.87
C PRO A 16 1.90 -36.96 15.73
N GLY A 17 3.18 -36.59 15.75
CA GLY A 17 3.60 -35.32 16.34
C GLY A 17 2.87 -34.22 15.63
N PHE A 18 2.04 -33.47 16.33
CA PHE A 18 1.51 -32.21 15.88
C PHE A 18 2.69 -31.21 15.76
N THR A 19 3.40 -31.29 14.67
CA THR A 19 4.28 -30.21 14.22
C THR A 19 3.44 -29.31 13.30
N ALA A 20 2.37 -28.73 13.82
CA ALA A 20 1.70 -27.66 13.12
C ALA A 20 2.65 -26.46 13.12
N SER A 21 3.40 -26.31 12.04
CA SER A 21 4.09 -25.07 11.73
C SER A 21 3.07 -23.93 11.79
N LYS A 22 3.42 -22.83 12.46
CA LYS A 22 2.61 -21.61 12.46
C LYS A 22 3.47 -20.50 11.86
N PRO A 23 3.66 -20.46 10.54
CA PRO A 23 4.42 -19.41 9.91
C PRO A 23 3.71 -18.06 10.12
N ALA A 24 4.50 -17.02 10.36
CA ALA A 24 3.96 -15.66 10.47
C ALA A 24 3.49 -15.12 9.10
N TYR A 25 4.06 -15.62 8.02
CA TYR A 25 3.66 -15.34 6.64
C TYR A 25 4.25 -16.41 5.70
N ASN A 26 3.75 -16.43 4.48
CA ASN A 26 4.37 -17.10 3.35
C ASN A 26 4.38 -16.18 2.13
N LEU A 27 5.34 -16.41 1.23
CA LEU A 27 5.49 -15.67 -0.01
C LEU A 27 5.09 -16.54 -1.18
N PHE A 28 4.31 -15.95 -2.09
CA PHE A 28 3.89 -16.60 -3.32
C PHE A 28 4.19 -15.70 -4.52
N GLY A 29 4.44 -16.30 -5.66
CA GLY A 29 4.31 -15.61 -6.94
C GLY A 29 2.85 -15.43 -7.30
N GLY A 30 2.53 -14.54 -8.21
CA GLY A 30 1.15 -14.31 -8.68
C GLY A 30 0.43 -15.55 -9.22
N ASN A 31 1.17 -16.62 -9.52
CA ASN A 31 0.63 -17.91 -9.95
C ASN A 31 0.38 -18.91 -8.81
N GLY A 32 0.35 -18.46 -7.57
CA GLY A 32 0.08 -19.26 -6.37
C GLY A 32 1.23 -20.17 -5.91
N LYS A 33 2.40 -20.13 -6.55
CA LYS A 33 3.55 -20.95 -6.15
C LYS A 33 4.37 -20.27 -5.08
N LYS A 34 4.74 -20.99 -4.01
CA LYS A 34 5.65 -20.47 -2.98
C LYS A 34 6.98 -19.98 -3.61
N VAL A 35 7.47 -18.88 -3.09
CA VAL A 35 8.70 -18.23 -3.53
C VAL A 35 9.59 -17.96 -2.32
N ASP A 36 10.91 -18.11 -2.49
CA ASP A 36 11.88 -17.76 -1.46
C ASP A 36 12.15 -16.25 -1.48
N TYR A 37 12.23 -15.64 -0.30
CA TYR A 37 12.49 -14.22 -0.13
C TYR A 37 13.73 -13.71 -0.90
N PRO A 38 14.93 -14.36 -0.83
CA PRO A 38 16.10 -13.89 -1.57
C PRO A 38 15.91 -13.89 -3.09
N LYS A 39 15.12 -14.83 -3.61
CA LYS A 39 14.79 -14.87 -5.03
C LYS A 39 13.87 -13.71 -5.42
N MET A 40 12.88 -13.42 -4.60
CA MET A 40 11.96 -12.30 -4.81
C MET A 40 12.72 -10.97 -4.83
N ILE A 41 13.53 -10.68 -3.80
CA ILE A 41 14.31 -9.44 -3.71
C ILE A 41 15.25 -9.27 -4.92
N LYS A 42 15.90 -10.32 -5.35
CA LYS A 42 16.76 -10.29 -6.54
C LYS A 42 16.01 -9.92 -7.82
N GLU A 43 14.77 -10.39 -7.99
CA GLU A 43 13.95 -10.02 -9.14
C GLU A 43 13.40 -8.60 -9.00
N LEU A 44 12.92 -8.21 -7.82
CA LEU A 44 12.48 -6.85 -7.52
C LEU A 44 13.57 -5.82 -7.81
N GLY A 45 14.82 -6.13 -7.47
CA GLY A 45 15.96 -5.26 -7.77
C GLY A 45 16.23 -5.01 -9.26
N LYS A 46 15.53 -5.66 -10.18
CA LYS A 46 15.60 -5.39 -11.63
C LYS A 46 14.53 -4.41 -12.09
N ALA A 47 13.54 -4.10 -11.25
CA ALA A 47 12.47 -3.19 -11.59
C ALA A 47 12.92 -1.72 -11.50
N ASP A 48 12.25 -0.89 -12.26
CA ASP A 48 12.39 0.56 -12.21
C ASP A 48 11.48 1.15 -11.13
N ILE A 49 10.27 0.58 -10.98
CA ILE A 49 9.31 0.94 -9.94
C ILE A 49 8.80 -0.36 -9.29
N ILE A 50 8.78 -0.38 -7.96
CA ILE A 50 8.25 -1.47 -7.16
C ILE A 50 7.11 -0.92 -6.31
N PHE A 51 5.95 -1.55 -6.36
CA PHE A 51 4.82 -1.24 -5.49
C PHE A 51 4.70 -2.29 -4.39
N PHE A 52 4.64 -1.83 -3.15
CA PHE A 52 4.33 -2.66 -2.00
C PHE A 52 2.92 -2.33 -1.52
N GLY A 53 1.97 -3.19 -1.90
CA GLY A 53 0.58 -3.14 -1.45
C GLY A 53 0.43 -3.70 -0.04
N GLU A 54 0.19 -2.81 0.92
CA GLU A 54 0.05 -3.16 2.34
C GLU A 54 -1.42 -3.28 2.76
N LEU A 55 -1.61 -3.96 3.88
CA LEU A 55 -2.78 -3.78 4.74
C LEU A 55 -2.36 -2.84 5.86
N HIS A 56 -2.94 -1.66 5.92
CA HIS A 56 -2.47 -0.49 6.70
C HIS A 56 -2.20 -0.73 8.20
N THR A 57 -2.60 -1.86 8.74
CA THR A 57 -2.41 -2.21 10.15
C THR A 57 -1.78 -3.58 10.34
N ASP A 58 -1.22 -4.15 9.28
CA ASP A 58 -0.59 -5.44 9.36
C ASP A 58 0.89 -5.32 9.74
N PRO A 59 1.31 -5.78 10.94
CA PRO A 59 2.67 -5.59 11.42
C PRO A 59 3.70 -6.39 10.61
N ILE A 60 3.28 -7.47 9.95
CA ILE A 60 4.19 -8.25 9.09
C ILE A 60 4.47 -7.50 7.79
N ALA A 61 3.44 -6.86 7.21
CA ALA A 61 3.63 -6.02 6.03
C ALA A 61 4.61 -4.88 6.33
N HIS A 62 4.42 -4.16 7.44
CA HIS A 62 5.29 -3.04 7.81
C HIS A 62 6.72 -3.47 8.15
N TRP A 63 6.88 -4.60 8.83
CA TRP A 63 8.21 -5.17 9.05
C TRP A 63 8.89 -5.54 7.72
N LEU A 64 8.19 -6.21 6.80
CA LEU A 64 8.74 -6.56 5.49
C LEU A 64 9.05 -5.35 4.61
N GLN A 65 8.31 -4.24 4.74
CA GLN A 65 8.64 -2.98 4.07
C GLN A 65 10.02 -2.47 4.49
N LEU A 66 10.34 -2.51 5.78
CA LEU A 66 11.66 -2.11 6.27
C LEU A 66 12.75 -3.07 5.78
N GLU A 67 12.60 -4.38 5.99
CA GLU A 67 13.55 -5.40 5.53
C GLU A 67 13.83 -5.30 4.01
N MET A 68 12.77 -5.13 3.20
CA MET A 68 12.93 -4.95 1.76
C MET A 68 13.60 -3.62 1.39
N THR A 69 13.36 -2.56 2.16
CA THR A 69 14.02 -1.27 1.96
C THR A 69 15.52 -1.40 2.22
N GLU A 70 15.91 -2.09 3.30
CA GLU A 70 17.32 -2.36 3.63
C GLU A 70 17.99 -3.19 2.55
N ASP A 71 17.40 -4.29 2.13
CA ASP A 71 17.92 -5.16 1.06
C ASP A 71 18.02 -4.44 -0.29
N LEU A 72 17.02 -3.64 -0.65
CA LEU A 72 17.05 -2.85 -1.88
C LEU A 72 18.13 -1.75 -1.79
N TYR A 73 18.33 -1.14 -0.63
CA TYR A 73 19.40 -0.18 -0.42
C TYR A 73 20.78 -0.83 -0.54
N GLU A 74 20.99 -2.03 0.01
CA GLU A 74 22.24 -2.76 -0.19
C GLU A 74 22.56 -2.99 -1.67
N MET A 75 21.54 -3.21 -2.51
CA MET A 75 21.68 -3.47 -3.94
C MET A 75 21.80 -2.20 -4.79
N LYS A 76 21.16 -1.10 -4.40
CA LYS A 76 20.96 0.10 -5.23
C LYS A 76 21.68 1.33 -4.74
N GLN A 77 21.98 1.41 -3.45
CA GLN A 77 22.64 2.56 -2.82
C GLN A 77 21.92 3.87 -3.21
N ASP A 78 22.66 4.86 -3.70
CA ASP A 78 22.13 6.17 -4.10
C ASP A 78 21.10 6.13 -5.23
N ALA A 79 20.92 4.99 -5.91
CA ALA A 79 19.89 4.83 -6.94
C ALA A 79 18.52 4.38 -6.38
N LEU A 80 18.40 4.17 -5.05
CA LEU A 80 17.11 3.88 -4.41
C LEU A 80 16.38 5.18 -4.09
N ILE A 81 15.09 5.22 -4.41
CA ILE A 81 14.14 6.28 -4.04
C ILE A 81 12.96 5.63 -3.34
N LEU A 82 12.53 6.18 -2.21
CA LEU A 82 11.29 5.76 -1.55
C LEU A 82 10.15 6.69 -1.92
N GLY A 83 8.93 6.15 -1.94
CA GLY A 83 7.70 6.91 -2.09
C GLY A 83 6.60 6.31 -1.22
N ALA A 84 5.67 7.11 -0.72
CA ALA A 84 4.58 6.59 0.08
C ALA A 84 3.27 7.36 -0.09
N GLU A 85 2.17 6.59 -0.13
CA GLU A 85 0.80 7.09 -0.05
C GLU A 85 0.54 7.85 1.25
N MET A 86 1.15 7.43 2.34
CA MET A 86 0.91 7.94 3.69
C MET A 86 1.36 9.39 3.87
N PHE A 87 2.12 9.93 2.92
CA PHE A 87 2.60 11.31 2.92
C PHE A 87 1.95 12.11 1.78
N GLU A 88 1.33 13.23 2.15
CA GLU A 88 0.66 14.14 1.21
C GLU A 88 1.66 15.08 0.56
N ALA A 89 1.54 15.32 -0.75
CA ALA A 89 2.50 16.06 -1.57
C ALA A 89 2.78 17.50 -1.08
N ASP A 90 1.84 18.15 -0.41
CA ASP A 90 2.04 19.48 0.15
C ASP A 90 2.86 19.49 1.47
N ASN A 91 3.26 18.31 1.95
CA ASN A 91 4.18 18.15 3.08
C ASN A 91 5.61 17.77 2.64
N GLN A 92 5.91 17.70 1.34
CA GLN A 92 7.22 17.30 0.84
C GLN A 92 8.35 18.14 1.43
N LEU A 93 8.20 19.47 1.52
CA LEU A 93 9.24 20.34 2.09
C LEU A 93 9.58 19.98 3.52
N ILE A 94 8.57 19.67 4.35
CA ILE A 94 8.76 19.28 5.76
C ILE A 94 9.55 17.96 5.83
N LEU A 95 9.21 17.00 4.96
CA LEU A 95 9.91 15.72 4.88
C LEU A 95 11.36 15.90 4.42
N ASP A 96 11.61 16.66 3.35
CA ASP A 96 12.96 16.92 2.82
C ASP A 96 13.87 17.57 3.86
N GLU A 97 13.38 18.58 4.57
CA GLU A 97 14.15 19.26 5.63
C GLU A 97 14.47 18.33 6.80
N TYR A 98 13.54 17.43 7.16
CA TYR A 98 13.79 16.44 8.20
C TYR A 98 14.83 15.40 7.76
N LEU A 99 14.71 14.86 6.56
CA LEU A 99 15.69 13.92 6.00
C LEU A 99 17.07 14.55 5.88
N ALA A 100 17.14 15.85 5.58
CA ALA A 100 18.38 16.63 5.59
C ALA A 100 18.91 16.98 7.01
N GLY A 101 18.24 16.53 8.08
CA GLY A 101 18.67 16.76 9.47
C GLY A 101 18.54 18.19 9.95
N ARG A 102 17.65 19.02 9.38
CA ARG A 102 17.50 20.44 9.71
C ARG A 102 16.89 20.68 11.09
N TYR A 103 16.09 19.74 11.58
CA TYR A 103 15.43 19.80 12.89
C TYR A 103 15.15 18.38 13.43
N PRO A 104 14.88 18.27 14.75
CA PRO A 104 14.68 16.96 15.40
C PRO A 104 13.30 16.35 15.10
N ALA A 105 13.16 15.05 15.41
CA ALA A 105 11.98 14.24 15.11
C ALA A 105 10.70 14.79 15.74
N ASP A 106 10.75 15.34 16.97
CA ASP A 106 9.57 15.90 17.64
C ASP A 106 8.98 17.10 16.88
N LYS A 107 9.80 17.87 16.16
CA LYS A 107 9.34 18.98 15.31
C LYS A 107 8.73 18.47 14.01
N PHE A 108 9.38 17.48 13.38
CA PHE A 108 8.84 16.82 12.21
C PHE A 108 7.45 16.23 12.49
N GLU A 109 7.34 15.47 13.58
CA GLU A 109 6.10 14.82 13.98
C GLU A 109 4.98 15.80 14.33
N ALA A 110 5.32 17.00 14.81
CA ALA A 110 4.35 18.04 15.13
C ALA A 110 3.83 18.80 13.90
N GLU A 111 4.65 18.93 12.84
CA GLU A 111 4.32 19.71 11.63
C GLU A 111 3.73 18.83 10.51
N MET A 112 4.16 17.57 10.44
CA MET A 112 3.73 16.64 9.41
C MET A 112 2.33 16.09 9.68
N ARG A 113 1.49 15.95 8.66
CA ARG A 113 0.22 15.23 8.77
C ARG A 113 0.47 13.73 8.74
N LEU A 114 0.75 13.15 9.90
CA LEU A 114 1.06 11.73 10.06
C LEU A 114 -0.18 10.92 10.36
N TRP A 115 -0.16 9.66 9.96
CA TRP A 115 -1.16 8.67 10.35
C TRP A 115 -0.94 8.23 11.81
N ASN A 116 -2.00 7.76 12.47
CA ASN A 116 -1.94 7.40 13.90
C ASN A 116 -0.95 6.28 14.22
N ASN A 117 -0.72 5.36 13.26
CA ASN A 117 0.24 4.27 13.36
C ASN A 117 1.67 4.65 12.89
N TYR A 118 1.94 5.93 12.60
CA TYR A 118 3.25 6.39 12.14
C TYR A 118 4.41 5.89 13.01
N GLN A 119 4.27 5.99 14.32
CA GLN A 119 5.35 5.68 15.27
C GLN A 119 5.86 4.24 15.18
N THR A 120 4.95 3.29 14.89
CA THR A 120 5.27 1.86 14.82
C THR A 120 5.55 1.41 13.39
N ASP A 121 4.82 1.95 12.41
CA ASP A 121 4.73 1.35 11.09
C ASP A 121 5.57 2.08 10.04
N TYR A 122 5.65 3.43 10.10
CA TYR A 122 6.32 4.22 9.06
C TYR A 122 7.56 4.96 9.54
N LYS A 123 7.66 5.26 10.83
CA LYS A 123 8.84 5.95 11.41
C LYS A 123 10.14 5.17 11.16
N PRO A 124 10.21 3.85 11.32
CA PRO A 124 11.44 3.11 11.03
C PRO A 124 11.96 3.33 9.59
N LEU A 125 11.05 3.39 8.62
CA LEU A 125 11.39 3.68 7.21
C LEU A 125 11.92 5.10 7.01
N VAL A 126 11.28 6.09 7.65
CA VAL A 126 11.70 7.49 7.56
C VAL A 126 13.05 7.69 8.21
N GLU A 127 13.29 7.06 9.37
CA GLU A 127 14.61 7.12 10.05
C GLU A 127 15.69 6.42 9.23
N PHE A 128 15.40 5.27 8.63
CA PHE A 128 16.33 4.59 7.72
C PHE A 128 16.66 5.46 6.51
N ALA A 129 15.66 6.07 5.88
CA ALA A 129 15.87 6.98 4.75
C ALA A 129 16.73 8.19 5.15
N ARG A 130 16.50 8.76 6.34
CA ARG A 130 17.29 9.86 6.88
C ARG A 130 18.75 9.48 7.16
N GLU A 131 18.98 8.32 7.77
CA GLU A 131 20.32 7.83 8.11
C GLU A 131 21.14 7.56 6.84
N HIS A 132 20.51 7.02 5.82
CA HIS A 132 21.15 6.64 4.56
C HIS A 132 21.01 7.68 3.44
N HIS A 133 20.42 8.84 3.73
CA HIS A 133 20.19 9.92 2.76
C HIS A 133 19.39 9.50 1.53
N ILE A 134 18.46 8.57 1.70
CA ILE A 134 17.59 8.11 0.63
C ILE A 134 16.49 9.15 0.39
N PRO A 135 16.25 9.62 -0.85
CA PRO A 135 15.12 10.47 -1.16
C PRO A 135 13.81 9.76 -0.81
N PHE A 136 12.89 10.44 -0.12
CA PHE A 136 11.58 9.91 0.22
C PHE A 136 10.49 10.86 -0.26
N ILE A 137 9.66 10.41 -1.17
CA ILE A 137 8.69 11.25 -1.88
C ILE A 137 7.29 11.10 -1.26
N ALA A 138 6.72 12.22 -0.88
CA ALA A 138 5.31 12.34 -0.49
C ALA A 138 4.46 12.34 -1.77
N THR A 139 3.77 11.24 -2.03
CA THR A 139 3.14 11.03 -3.35
C THR A 139 1.65 11.29 -3.38
N ASN A 140 0.95 11.26 -2.23
CA ASN A 140 -0.50 11.35 -2.22
C ASN A 140 -1.01 12.78 -2.45
N ILE A 141 -2.18 12.90 -3.06
CA ILE A 141 -2.91 14.16 -3.11
C ILE A 141 -3.26 14.61 -1.68
N PRO A 142 -3.15 15.91 -1.35
CA PRO A 142 -3.65 16.41 -0.07
C PRO A 142 -5.11 15.99 0.15
N ARG A 143 -5.42 15.39 1.32
CA ARG A 143 -6.74 14.82 1.63
C ARG A 143 -7.90 15.77 1.38
N ARG A 144 -7.71 17.09 1.64
CA ARG A 144 -8.72 18.11 1.37
C ARG A 144 -9.14 18.18 -0.10
N TYR A 145 -8.23 17.90 -1.04
CA TYR A 145 -8.54 17.92 -2.47
C TYR A 145 -9.18 16.60 -2.92
N ALA A 146 -8.76 15.47 -2.36
CA ALA A 146 -9.48 14.20 -2.55
C ALA A 146 -10.92 14.30 -2.04
N SER A 147 -11.13 14.95 -0.89
CA SER A 147 -12.46 15.25 -0.34
C SER A 147 -13.27 16.16 -1.25
N MET A 148 -12.66 17.19 -1.85
CA MET A 148 -13.36 18.04 -2.83
C MET A 148 -13.86 17.22 -4.02
N VAL A 149 -13.04 16.30 -4.55
CA VAL A 149 -13.46 15.38 -5.63
C VAL A 149 -14.59 14.46 -5.18
N HIS A 150 -14.51 13.93 -3.97
CA HIS A 150 -15.55 13.05 -3.42
C HIS A 150 -16.93 13.73 -3.38
N TYR A 151 -16.99 15.01 -3.00
CA TYR A 151 -18.27 15.72 -2.88
C TYR A 151 -18.70 16.45 -4.17
N GLY A 152 -17.76 16.90 -4.99
CA GLY A 152 -18.03 17.79 -6.12
C GLY A 152 -17.52 17.32 -7.49
N GLY A 153 -16.94 16.10 -7.57
CA GLY A 153 -16.32 15.62 -8.80
C GLY A 153 -14.99 16.31 -9.11
N PHE A 154 -14.37 15.97 -10.23
CA PHE A 154 -13.09 16.58 -10.64
C PHE A 154 -13.18 18.08 -10.85
N GLU A 155 -14.35 18.58 -11.28
CA GLU A 155 -14.63 19.97 -11.54
C GLU A 155 -14.45 20.87 -10.31
N ALA A 156 -14.56 20.28 -9.11
CA ALA A 156 -14.30 20.99 -7.86
C ALA A 156 -12.84 21.50 -7.75
N LEU A 157 -11.91 20.85 -8.46
CA LEU A 157 -10.49 21.21 -8.44
C LEU A 157 -10.19 22.43 -9.33
N ASP A 158 -11.02 22.76 -10.31
CA ASP A 158 -10.78 23.82 -11.30
C ASP A 158 -10.65 25.21 -10.65
N SER A 159 -11.29 25.41 -9.50
CA SER A 159 -11.30 26.69 -8.77
C SER A 159 -10.07 26.93 -7.90
N LEU A 160 -9.17 25.93 -7.79
CA LEU A 160 -7.99 26.00 -6.93
C LEU A 160 -6.90 26.91 -7.54
N SER A 161 -6.02 27.40 -6.68
CA SER A 161 -4.86 28.19 -7.11
C SER A 161 -3.83 27.35 -7.87
N ALA A 162 -2.97 28.01 -8.66
CA ALA A 162 -1.86 27.34 -9.34
C ALA A 162 -0.91 26.62 -8.36
N GLU A 163 -0.71 27.16 -7.17
CA GLU A 163 0.08 26.51 -6.11
C GLU A 163 -0.59 25.19 -5.67
N ALA A 164 -1.89 25.21 -5.43
CA ALA A 164 -2.65 24.01 -5.07
C ALA A 164 -2.60 22.92 -6.15
N HIS A 165 -2.67 23.31 -7.42
CA HIS A 165 -2.49 22.40 -8.55
C HIS A 165 -1.09 21.78 -8.60
N GLY A 166 -0.09 22.42 -7.98
CA GLY A 166 1.26 21.87 -7.84
C GLY A 166 1.34 20.63 -6.94
N TYR A 167 0.31 20.35 -6.14
CA TYR A 167 0.24 19.23 -5.19
C TYR A 167 -0.61 18.05 -5.69
N MET A 168 -0.96 18.01 -6.96
CA MET A 168 -1.77 16.94 -7.55
C MET A 168 -1.34 16.67 -9.01
N ALA A 169 -1.89 15.60 -9.58
CA ALA A 169 -1.73 15.33 -11.01
C ALA A 169 -2.23 16.50 -11.86
N PRO A 170 -1.60 16.79 -13.00
CA PRO A 170 -2.11 17.80 -13.93
C PRO A 170 -3.57 17.54 -14.32
N LEU A 171 -4.35 18.63 -14.36
CA LEU A 171 -5.75 18.56 -14.80
C LEU A 171 -5.85 18.62 -16.34
N PRO A 172 -6.85 17.98 -16.95
CA PRO A 172 -7.84 17.11 -16.31
C PRO A 172 -7.27 15.75 -15.88
N ILE A 173 -7.72 15.22 -14.73
CA ILE A 173 -7.34 13.88 -14.30
C ILE A 173 -7.95 12.87 -15.26
N HIS A 174 -7.10 12.01 -15.82
CA HIS A 174 -7.56 10.90 -16.65
C HIS A 174 -8.29 9.87 -15.79
N TYR A 175 -9.52 9.52 -16.17
CA TYR A 175 -10.37 8.58 -15.45
C TYR A 175 -11.17 7.73 -16.43
N ASP A 176 -11.13 6.43 -16.23
CA ASP A 176 -11.96 5.47 -16.97
C ASP A 176 -12.78 4.65 -15.96
N PRO A 177 -14.12 4.82 -15.92
CA PRO A 177 -14.98 4.08 -14.99
C PRO A 177 -15.02 2.57 -15.25
N GLU A 178 -14.56 2.12 -16.43
CA GLU A 178 -14.49 0.69 -16.77
C GLU A 178 -13.26 -0.01 -16.21
N VAL A 179 -12.26 0.73 -15.70
CA VAL A 179 -11.15 0.13 -14.95
C VAL A 179 -11.75 -0.61 -13.75
N ARG A 180 -11.35 -1.86 -13.57
CA ARG A 180 -11.97 -2.80 -12.64
C ARG A 180 -12.02 -2.25 -11.21
N CYS A 181 -10.90 -1.72 -10.69
CA CYS A 181 -10.84 -1.20 -9.33
C CYS A 181 -11.86 -0.07 -9.09
N TYR A 182 -12.08 0.83 -10.05
CA TYR A 182 -13.06 1.92 -9.92
C TYR A 182 -14.49 1.41 -10.07
N ARG A 183 -14.73 0.51 -11.01
CA ARG A 183 -16.04 -0.10 -11.22
C ARG A 183 -16.49 -0.95 -10.03
N GLU A 184 -15.60 -1.72 -9.43
CA GLU A 184 -15.90 -2.56 -8.28
C GLU A 184 -16.24 -1.74 -7.02
N MET A 185 -15.63 -0.56 -6.85
CA MET A 185 -16.01 0.35 -5.75
C MET A 185 -17.49 0.74 -5.79
N LEU A 186 -18.05 1.00 -6.97
CA LEU A 186 -19.49 1.29 -7.13
C LEU A 186 -20.34 0.06 -6.82
N ASN A 187 -19.95 -1.11 -7.31
CA ASN A 187 -20.66 -2.37 -7.09
C ASN A 187 -20.67 -2.78 -5.61
N MET A 188 -19.53 -2.68 -4.93
CA MET A 188 -19.43 -2.98 -3.49
C MET A 188 -20.36 -2.08 -2.67
N GLN A 189 -20.43 -0.83 -3.05
CA GLN A 189 -21.26 0.17 -2.42
C GLN A 189 -22.75 -0.12 -2.64
N ASP A 190 -23.17 -0.45 -3.86
CA ASP A 190 -24.55 -0.81 -4.19
C ASP A 190 -25.02 -2.09 -3.46
N MET A 191 -24.09 -3.02 -3.21
CA MET A 191 -24.35 -4.24 -2.45
C MET A 191 -24.29 -4.04 -0.92
N GLY A 192 -23.96 -2.84 -0.43
CA GLY A 192 -23.76 -2.56 1.00
C GLY A 192 -22.56 -3.29 1.60
N MET A 193 -21.61 -3.70 0.77
CA MET A 193 -20.38 -4.36 1.22
C MET A 193 -19.42 -3.32 1.80
N PRO A 194 -18.57 -3.71 2.78
CA PRO A 194 -17.54 -2.82 3.28
C PRO A 194 -16.59 -2.42 2.13
N LEU A 195 -16.44 -1.12 1.94
CA LEU A 195 -15.42 -0.59 1.05
C LEU A 195 -14.02 -0.89 1.61
N PRO A 196 -12.97 -0.83 0.75
CA PRO A 196 -11.60 -0.91 1.22
C PRO A 196 -11.39 -0.02 2.44
N GLU A 197 -10.60 -0.51 3.37
CA GLU A 197 -10.49 0.10 4.69
C GLU A 197 -10.08 1.56 4.60
N LYS A 198 -10.98 2.46 5.06
CA LYS A 198 -10.69 3.89 5.10
C LYS A 198 -9.56 4.15 6.09
N THR A 199 -8.60 4.95 5.70
CA THR A 199 -7.60 5.49 6.62
C THR A 199 -8.28 6.32 7.71
N GLU A 200 -7.66 6.46 8.87
CA GLU A 200 -8.17 7.34 9.93
C GLU A 200 -8.33 8.80 9.45
N ALA A 201 -7.49 9.20 8.52
CA ALA A 201 -7.60 10.48 7.84
C ALA A 201 -8.93 10.61 7.07
N GLU A 202 -9.34 9.59 6.35
CA GLU A 202 -10.61 9.56 5.60
C GLU A 202 -11.81 9.42 6.53
N LYS A 203 -11.65 8.81 7.70
CA LYS A 203 -12.69 8.75 8.75
C LYS A 203 -12.87 10.12 9.40
N ALA A 204 -11.78 10.82 9.71
CA ALA A 204 -11.82 12.17 10.28
C ALA A 204 -12.47 13.20 9.34
N GLU A 205 -12.29 13.06 8.02
CA GLU A 205 -12.97 13.90 7.03
C GLU A 205 -14.48 13.65 6.96
N ALA A 206 -14.93 12.42 7.17
CA ALA A 206 -16.35 12.09 7.23
C ALA A 206 -17.07 12.74 8.44
N GLU A 207 -16.32 13.17 9.46
CA GLU A 207 -16.82 13.86 10.66
C GLU A 207 -16.82 15.39 10.54
N MET A 208 -16.48 15.98 9.38
CA MET A 208 -16.54 17.44 9.21
C MET A 208 -17.93 17.99 9.48
N PRO A 209 -18.04 19.16 10.15
CA PRO A 209 -19.31 19.66 10.65
C PRO A 209 -20.36 19.82 9.55
N LYS A 210 -21.57 19.33 9.80
CA LYS A 210 -22.78 19.46 8.95
C LYS A 210 -23.20 20.90 8.62
N ALA A 211 -22.38 21.90 8.92
CA ALA A 211 -22.71 23.32 8.84
C ALA A 211 -22.80 23.90 7.42
N MET A 212 -22.53 23.09 6.37
CA MET A 212 -22.63 23.55 4.97
C MET A 212 -23.65 22.79 4.13
N ASN A 213 -24.68 22.17 4.73
CA ASN A 213 -25.57 21.31 3.98
C ASN A 213 -27.05 21.73 4.01
N PRO A 214 -27.54 22.60 3.08
CA PRO A 214 -28.96 22.83 2.90
C PRO A 214 -29.71 21.73 2.12
N HIS A 215 -29.01 20.77 1.47
CA HIS A 215 -29.63 19.80 0.54
C HIS A 215 -29.15 18.35 0.74
N GLY A 216 -29.18 17.86 1.96
CA GLY A 216 -28.53 16.63 2.44
C GLY A 216 -28.72 15.32 1.65
N MET A 217 -29.80 15.12 0.88
CA MET A 217 -30.01 13.86 0.11
C MET A 217 -29.29 13.87 -1.26
N GLY A 218 -29.20 15.02 -1.92
CA GLY A 218 -28.53 15.14 -3.22
C GLY A 218 -27.00 14.98 -3.12
N MET A 219 -26.41 15.52 -2.05
CA MET A 219 -24.97 15.43 -1.83
C MET A 219 -24.52 14.02 -1.42
N ALA A 220 -25.32 13.27 -0.68
CA ALA A 220 -24.99 11.88 -0.32
C ALA A 220 -24.90 11.00 -1.59
N LYS A 221 -25.85 11.12 -2.52
CA LYS A 221 -25.82 10.36 -3.79
C LYS A 221 -24.63 10.76 -4.65
N SER A 222 -24.36 12.06 -4.78
CA SER A 222 -23.20 12.57 -5.55
C SER A 222 -21.86 12.10 -4.93
N ALA A 223 -21.74 12.13 -3.61
CA ALA A 223 -20.55 11.63 -2.92
C ALA A 223 -20.31 10.14 -3.18
N MET A 224 -21.38 9.34 -3.21
CA MET A 224 -21.30 7.92 -3.53
C MET A 224 -20.81 7.71 -4.98
N GLU A 225 -21.36 8.42 -5.94
CA GLU A 225 -20.98 8.32 -7.37
C GLU A 225 -19.54 8.82 -7.62
N ASN A 226 -19.03 9.72 -6.79
CA ASN A 226 -17.70 10.31 -6.94
C ASN A 226 -16.61 9.55 -6.14
N LEU A 227 -16.93 8.53 -5.35
CA LEU A 227 -15.92 7.77 -4.62
C LEU A 227 -14.82 7.21 -5.53
N PRO A 228 -15.11 6.56 -6.67
CA PRO A 228 -14.09 6.10 -7.60
C PRO A 228 -13.28 7.25 -8.22
N ARG A 229 -13.90 8.42 -8.40
CA ARG A 229 -13.19 9.61 -8.90
C ARG A 229 -12.20 10.17 -7.89
N ALA A 230 -12.57 10.18 -6.60
CA ALA A 230 -11.66 10.55 -5.53
C ALA A 230 -10.48 9.58 -5.42
N GLN A 231 -10.76 8.27 -5.57
CA GLN A 231 -9.71 7.26 -5.65
C GLN A 231 -8.79 7.48 -6.86
N ALA A 232 -9.37 7.70 -8.03
CA ALA A 232 -8.60 8.00 -9.25
C ALA A 232 -7.75 9.28 -9.12
N ALA A 233 -8.21 10.30 -8.38
CA ALA A 233 -7.41 11.48 -8.09
C ALA A 233 -6.18 11.16 -7.23
N LYS A 234 -6.31 10.24 -6.24
CA LYS A 234 -5.19 9.74 -5.46
C LYS A 234 -4.21 8.98 -6.35
N ASP A 235 -4.70 7.98 -7.10
CA ASP A 235 -3.90 7.14 -7.96
C ASP A 235 -3.13 7.93 -9.03
N ALA A 236 -3.81 8.86 -9.70
CA ALA A 236 -3.22 9.74 -10.69
C ALA A 236 -2.13 10.63 -10.09
N THR A 237 -2.35 11.14 -8.87
CA THR A 237 -1.40 12.02 -8.20
C THR A 237 -0.17 11.23 -7.74
N MET A 238 -0.36 10.05 -7.16
CA MET A 238 0.75 9.16 -6.81
C MET A 238 1.56 8.78 -8.05
N ALA A 239 0.90 8.39 -9.14
CA ALA A 239 1.56 8.07 -10.41
C ALA A 239 2.35 9.27 -10.96
N TYR A 240 1.81 10.47 -10.88
CA TYR A 240 2.48 11.70 -11.32
C TYR A 240 3.75 11.98 -10.52
N PHE A 241 3.70 11.94 -9.19
CA PHE A 241 4.86 12.21 -8.36
C PHE A 241 5.90 11.09 -8.44
N ILE A 242 5.49 9.83 -8.61
CA ILE A 242 6.40 8.71 -8.88
C ILE A 242 7.17 8.98 -10.18
N LEU A 243 6.49 9.24 -11.29
CA LEU A 243 7.15 9.49 -12.59
C LEU A 243 7.98 10.77 -12.61
N LYS A 244 7.57 11.80 -11.86
CA LYS A 244 8.29 13.07 -11.75
C LYS A 244 9.63 12.94 -11.04
N ASN A 245 9.74 11.99 -10.09
CA ASN A 245 10.92 11.80 -9.26
C ASN A 245 11.73 10.55 -9.62
N TRP A 246 11.18 9.68 -10.46
CA TRP A 246 11.92 8.54 -11.02
C TRP A 246 12.74 8.98 -12.23
N GLU A 247 13.98 8.50 -12.31
CA GLU A 247 14.84 8.69 -13.48
C GLU A 247 15.44 7.35 -13.93
N GLU A 248 15.84 7.26 -15.20
CA GLU A 248 16.41 6.04 -15.75
C GLU A 248 17.67 5.63 -14.99
N GLY A 249 17.72 4.39 -14.55
CA GLY A 249 18.80 3.83 -13.73
C GLY A 249 18.51 3.85 -12.22
N SER A 250 17.50 4.60 -11.75
CA SER A 250 17.02 4.51 -10.36
C SER A 250 15.98 3.41 -10.19
N THR A 251 15.75 3.03 -8.93
CA THR A 251 14.64 2.16 -8.51
C THR A 251 13.81 2.91 -7.50
N LEU A 252 12.52 3.14 -7.81
CA LEU A 252 11.59 3.75 -6.86
C LEU A 252 10.75 2.66 -6.19
N PHE A 253 10.88 2.53 -4.87
CA PHE A 253 10.10 1.63 -4.03
C PHE A 253 8.96 2.41 -3.37
N HIS A 254 7.73 2.13 -3.79
CA HIS A 254 6.53 2.84 -3.36
C HIS A 254 5.67 2.00 -2.43
N LEU A 255 5.29 2.59 -1.29
CA LEU A 255 4.45 1.99 -0.26
C LEU A 255 3.04 2.55 -0.37
N ASN A 256 2.06 1.67 -0.52
CA ASN A 256 0.64 2.04 -0.66
C ASN A 256 -0.27 0.94 -0.15
N GLY A 257 -1.50 1.27 0.18
CA GLY A 257 -2.53 0.27 0.41
C GLY A 257 -2.70 -0.63 -0.82
N SER A 258 -2.86 -1.94 -0.62
CA SER A 258 -2.89 -2.94 -1.69
C SER A 258 -3.86 -2.60 -2.81
N TYR A 259 -5.02 -2.03 -2.46
CA TYR A 259 -6.05 -1.63 -3.42
C TYR A 259 -5.58 -0.65 -4.51
N HIS A 260 -4.55 0.16 -4.23
CA HIS A 260 -3.99 1.13 -5.17
C HIS A 260 -3.11 0.50 -6.26
N SER A 261 -2.68 -0.76 -6.10
CA SER A 261 -1.78 -1.44 -7.05
C SER A 261 -2.20 -2.87 -7.40
N ASP A 262 -3.22 -3.43 -6.72
CA ASP A 262 -3.74 -4.76 -7.00
C ASP A 262 -4.23 -4.88 -8.45
N HIS A 263 -4.06 -6.06 -9.02
CA HIS A 263 -4.37 -6.37 -10.41
C HIS A 263 -3.66 -5.49 -11.44
N PHE A 264 -2.57 -4.82 -11.05
CA PHE A 264 -1.83 -3.87 -11.90
C PHE A 264 -2.70 -2.68 -12.34
N GLU A 265 -3.67 -2.31 -11.52
CA GLU A 265 -4.61 -1.20 -11.73
C GLU A 265 -4.26 0.02 -10.86
N GLY A 266 -5.15 0.95 -10.66
CA GLY A 266 -4.92 2.13 -9.85
C GLY A 266 -3.68 2.93 -10.29
N ILE A 267 -2.68 3.07 -9.42
CA ILE A 267 -1.43 3.81 -9.71
C ILE A 267 -0.73 3.22 -10.94
N VAL A 268 -0.65 1.90 -11.03
CA VAL A 268 0.02 1.19 -12.13
C VAL A 268 -0.64 1.52 -13.47
N TRP A 269 -1.98 1.52 -13.52
CA TRP A 269 -2.73 1.90 -14.71
C TRP A 269 -2.41 3.34 -15.13
N HIS A 270 -2.40 4.30 -14.20
CA HIS A 270 -2.06 5.71 -14.50
C HIS A 270 -0.63 5.88 -15.01
N ILE A 271 0.35 5.14 -14.44
CA ILE A 271 1.73 5.14 -14.97
C ILE A 271 1.76 4.61 -16.40
N ARG A 272 1.06 3.51 -16.68
CA ARG A 272 1.04 2.89 -18.02
C ARG A 272 0.41 3.79 -19.09
N GLN A 273 -0.50 4.70 -18.71
CA GLN A 273 -1.02 5.71 -19.64
C GLN A 273 0.06 6.73 -20.06
N GLN A 274 1.03 7.01 -19.21
CA GLN A 274 2.06 8.02 -19.41
C GLN A 274 3.39 7.42 -19.90
N ASN A 275 3.81 6.28 -19.36
CA ASN A 275 5.05 5.63 -19.71
C ASN A 275 4.89 4.09 -19.70
N LYS A 276 4.87 3.51 -20.90
CA LYS A 276 4.71 2.06 -21.09
C LYS A 276 6.01 1.26 -20.94
N ASN A 277 7.15 1.93 -20.93
CA ASN A 277 8.47 1.28 -20.98
C ASN A 277 9.05 1.03 -19.58
N VAL A 278 8.50 1.63 -18.53
CA VAL A 278 8.93 1.45 -17.15
C VAL A 278 8.67 0.00 -16.70
N ARG A 279 9.68 -0.65 -16.15
CA ARG A 279 9.55 -2.00 -15.58
C ARG A 279 8.95 -1.90 -14.19
N ILE A 280 7.70 -2.27 -14.08
CA ILE A 280 6.96 -2.26 -12.81
C ILE A 280 6.89 -3.68 -12.28
N MET A 281 7.13 -3.83 -10.97
CA MET A 281 6.80 -5.03 -10.22
C MET A 281 5.93 -4.67 -9.01
N THR A 282 5.01 -5.56 -8.67
CA THR A 282 4.03 -5.35 -7.62
C THR A 282 4.10 -6.45 -6.57
N ILE A 283 3.85 -6.06 -5.32
CA ILE A 283 3.66 -6.95 -4.19
C ILE A 283 2.30 -6.61 -3.60
N SER A 284 1.51 -7.61 -3.24
CA SER A 284 0.24 -7.42 -2.52
C SER A 284 0.25 -8.23 -1.22
N THR A 285 -0.31 -7.68 -0.16
CA THR A 285 -0.49 -8.36 1.13
C THR A 285 -1.93 -8.80 1.27
N VAL A 286 -2.15 -10.09 1.57
CA VAL A 286 -3.47 -10.69 1.73
C VAL A 286 -3.61 -11.42 3.05
N LEU A 287 -4.85 -11.52 3.55
CA LEU A 287 -5.21 -12.24 4.77
C LEU A 287 -5.86 -13.57 4.43
N GLN A 288 -5.39 -14.64 5.07
CA GLN A 288 -6.00 -15.97 4.97
C GLN A 288 -5.93 -16.70 6.31
N GLN A 289 -6.82 -17.68 6.51
CA GLN A 289 -6.75 -18.58 7.66
C GLN A 289 -5.58 -19.54 7.54
N ASP A 290 -5.42 -20.14 6.36
CA ASP A 290 -4.30 -21.00 6.02
C ASP A 290 -3.33 -20.22 5.12
N VAL A 291 -2.13 -19.97 5.63
CA VAL A 291 -1.08 -19.28 4.88
C VAL A 291 -0.16 -20.24 4.11
N ASP A 292 -0.37 -21.55 4.21
CA ASP A 292 0.47 -22.53 3.54
C ASP A 292 0.14 -22.72 2.06
N THR A 293 -1.07 -22.34 1.66
CA THR A 293 -1.56 -22.40 0.27
C THR A 293 -2.26 -21.09 -0.05
N LEU A 294 -1.92 -20.47 -1.18
CA LEU A 294 -2.61 -19.25 -1.63
C LEU A 294 -4.02 -19.61 -2.11
N GLU A 295 -5.02 -18.87 -1.61
CA GLU A 295 -6.40 -19.01 -2.07
C GLU A 295 -6.54 -18.52 -3.52
N PRO A 296 -7.37 -19.20 -4.36
CA PRO A 296 -7.50 -18.88 -5.79
C PRO A 296 -7.90 -17.43 -6.08
N GLU A 297 -8.71 -16.81 -5.23
CA GLU A 297 -9.10 -15.40 -5.34
C GLU A 297 -7.95 -14.43 -5.16
N ASN A 298 -6.89 -14.84 -4.48
CA ASN A 298 -5.68 -14.05 -4.27
C ASN A 298 -4.62 -14.27 -5.35
N GLU A 299 -4.84 -15.20 -6.29
CA GLU A 299 -3.95 -15.37 -7.43
C GLU A 299 -4.07 -14.18 -8.40
N HIS A 300 -2.96 -13.81 -9.01
CA HIS A 300 -2.86 -12.72 -10.00
C HIS A 300 -3.19 -11.31 -9.49
N LEU A 301 -3.21 -11.10 -8.17
CA LEU A 301 -3.31 -9.75 -7.60
C LEU A 301 -2.06 -8.92 -7.89
N ALA A 302 -0.90 -9.57 -7.86
CA ALA A 302 0.41 -8.93 -8.01
C ALA A 302 1.43 -9.93 -8.58
N ASP A 303 2.66 -9.46 -8.86
CA ASP A 303 3.78 -10.34 -9.20
C ASP A 303 4.15 -11.24 -8.02
N TYR A 304 4.09 -10.69 -6.80
CA TYR A 304 4.32 -11.41 -5.55
C TYR A 304 3.22 -11.12 -4.54
N ILE A 305 2.91 -12.12 -3.72
CA ILE A 305 1.86 -12.05 -2.72
C ILE A 305 2.42 -12.46 -1.37
N ILE A 306 2.26 -11.59 -0.39
CA ILE A 306 2.54 -11.83 1.02
C ILE A 306 1.24 -12.31 1.67
N CYS A 307 1.19 -13.59 2.02
CA CYS A 307 0.03 -14.15 2.69
C CYS A 307 0.27 -14.16 4.20
N VAL A 308 -0.56 -13.43 4.96
CA VAL A 308 -0.47 -13.29 6.42
C VAL A 308 -1.70 -13.87 7.10
N PRO A 309 -1.57 -14.41 8.33
CA PRO A 309 -2.71 -15.00 9.04
C PRO A 309 -3.77 -13.96 9.42
N GLU A 310 -5.04 -14.26 9.22
CA GLU A 310 -6.17 -13.39 9.63
C GLU A 310 -6.16 -13.06 11.13
N ASN A 311 -5.66 -13.97 11.96
CA ASN A 311 -5.62 -13.82 13.41
C ASN A 311 -4.37 -13.10 13.92
N MET A 312 -3.54 -12.53 13.03
CA MET A 312 -2.41 -11.69 13.43
C MET A 312 -2.89 -10.46 14.18
N THR A 313 -2.23 -10.14 15.30
CA THR A 313 -2.49 -8.90 16.04
C THR A 313 -2.20 -7.69 15.15
N ARG A 314 -3.14 -6.76 15.10
CA ARG A 314 -3.01 -5.53 14.29
C ARG A 314 -2.31 -4.43 15.07
N THR A 315 -1.64 -3.53 14.37
CA THR A 315 -1.15 -2.30 14.97
C THR A 315 -2.34 -1.42 15.38
N ASN A 316 -2.19 -0.72 16.49
CA ASN A 316 -3.25 0.18 16.95
C ASN A 316 -3.36 1.38 16.00
N ARG A 317 -4.58 1.74 15.72
CA ARG A 317 -4.95 2.94 14.97
C ARG A 317 -5.26 4.09 15.89
#